data_c8c5858646916b644b25381a8bab5a50
#
_entry.id   c8c5858646916b644b25381a8bab5a50
#
_cell.length_a   1.000
_cell.length_b   1.000
_cell.length_c   1.000
_cell.angle_alpha   90.00
_cell.angle_beta   90.00
_cell.angle_gamma   90.00
#
_symmetry.space_group_name_H-M   'P 1'
#
loop_
_entity.id
_entity.type
_entity.pdbx_description
1 polymer ?
#
loop_
_entity_poly.entity_id
_entity_poly.type
_entity_poly.pdbx_seq_one_letter_code
_entity_poly.pdbx_strand_id
1 'polypeptide(L)'
;MLFRSVVILILPLTAESRNLFDARRLALMKDGALLVNVARGPIVDTNALVSELNSGRITAAVDVTDREPLPSDHPLWRAKGVLISPHVGGNTTAFEKRARKLIESQLNLLAEGKPLNNVIVAGN
;
A
#
# COMPACT_ATOMS: atom_id res chain seq x y z
N MET A 1 15.12 17.23 0.92
CA MET A 1 15.89 16.02 0.55
C MET A 1 15.56 14.93 1.57
N LEU A 2 15.00 13.80 1.13
CA LEU A 2 14.75 12.65 2.01
C LEU A 2 16.07 11.87 2.13
N PHE A 3 16.63 11.80 3.33
CA PHE A 3 17.92 11.14 3.59
C PHE A 3 17.83 9.60 3.65
N ARG A 4 16.66 9.02 3.36
CA ARG A 4 16.41 7.59 3.50
C ARG A 4 16.67 6.85 2.20
N SER A 5 17.35 5.70 2.29
CA SER A 5 17.57 4.81 1.15
C SER A 5 16.36 3.92 0.87
N VAL A 6 15.45 3.75 1.84
CA VAL A 6 14.21 2.99 1.71
C VAL A 6 13.07 3.79 2.33
N VAL A 7 11.97 3.91 1.59
CA VAL A 7 10.71 4.51 2.06
C VAL A 7 9.64 3.45 1.94
N ILE A 8 8.95 3.15 3.04
CA ILE A 8 7.89 2.13 3.11
C ILE A 8 6.56 2.80 3.43
N LEU A 9 5.57 2.61 2.56
CA LEU A 9 4.21 3.11 2.74
C LEU A 9 3.36 2.01 3.37
N ILE A 10 2.84 2.27 4.59
CA ILE A 10 2.02 1.35 5.40
C ILE A 10 0.83 2.06 6.05
N LEU A 11 0.35 3.14 5.45
CA LEU A 11 -0.72 4.01 5.97
C LEU A 11 -2.05 3.72 5.26
N PRO A 12 -3.21 4.01 5.88
CA PRO A 12 -4.50 3.86 5.23
C PRO A 12 -4.68 4.87 4.09
N LEU A 13 -5.53 4.54 3.13
CA LEU A 13 -5.96 5.48 2.10
C LEU A 13 -7.07 6.37 2.67
N THR A 14 -6.80 7.66 2.72
CA THR A 14 -7.73 8.73 3.09
C THR A 14 -7.69 9.83 2.05
N ALA A 15 -8.50 10.87 2.19
CA ALA A 15 -8.43 12.04 1.32
C ALA A 15 -7.04 12.69 1.38
N GLU A 16 -6.44 12.75 2.56
CA GLU A 16 -5.12 13.37 2.78
C GLU A 16 -3.95 12.51 2.29
N SER A 17 -4.11 11.19 2.29
CA SER A 17 -3.05 10.26 1.85
C SER A 17 -3.11 9.93 0.36
N ARG A 18 -4.20 10.27 -0.33
CA ARG A 18 -4.32 10.10 -1.78
C ARG A 18 -3.28 10.98 -2.49
N ASN A 19 -2.54 10.37 -3.41
CA ASN A 19 -1.42 11.02 -4.12
C ASN A 19 -0.40 11.68 -3.17
N LEU A 20 -0.27 11.15 -1.95
CA LEU A 20 0.71 11.64 -0.99
C LEU A 20 2.13 11.61 -1.58
N PHE A 21 2.45 10.57 -2.36
CA PHE A 21 3.69 10.49 -3.13
C PHE A 21 3.44 10.93 -4.57
N ASP A 22 3.32 12.24 -4.74
CA ASP A 22 3.27 12.95 -6.01
C ASP A 22 4.67 13.07 -6.66
N ALA A 23 4.73 13.62 -7.88
CA ALA A 23 5.99 13.84 -8.59
C ALA A 23 7.00 14.64 -7.76
N ARG A 24 6.53 15.66 -7.03
CA ARG A 24 7.40 16.52 -6.20
C ARG A 24 8.03 15.72 -5.05
N ARG A 25 7.25 14.87 -4.36
CA ARG A 25 7.77 14.07 -3.25
C ARG A 25 8.64 12.92 -3.72
N LEU A 26 8.32 12.30 -4.85
CA LEU A 26 9.17 11.30 -5.49
C LEU A 26 10.52 11.91 -5.88
N ALA A 27 10.54 13.11 -6.44
CA ALA A 27 11.78 13.83 -6.78
C ALA A 27 12.65 14.18 -5.57
N LEU A 28 12.07 14.26 -4.36
CA LEU A 28 12.83 14.47 -3.11
C LEU A 28 13.52 13.20 -2.58
N MET A 29 13.17 12.02 -3.10
CA MET A 29 13.85 10.79 -2.72
C MET A 29 15.30 10.81 -3.21
N LYS A 30 16.18 10.18 -2.45
CA LYS A 30 17.60 10.04 -2.80
C LYS A 30 17.75 9.17 -4.05
N ASP A 31 18.73 9.48 -4.90
CA ASP A 31 19.12 8.61 -6.01
C ASP A 31 19.54 7.23 -5.49
N GLY A 32 19.07 6.18 -6.16
CA GLY A 32 19.23 4.80 -5.73
C GLY A 32 18.29 4.37 -4.60
N ALA A 33 17.34 5.21 -4.16
CA ALA A 33 16.39 4.83 -3.13
C ALA A 33 15.37 3.79 -3.62
N LEU A 34 14.86 2.99 -2.68
CA LEU A 34 13.77 2.04 -2.87
C LEU A 34 12.47 2.60 -2.28
N LEU A 35 11.42 2.67 -3.09
CA LEU A 35 10.05 2.89 -2.61
C LEU A 35 9.34 1.54 -2.46
N VAL A 36 8.77 1.28 -1.28
CA VAL A 36 7.95 0.09 -1.02
C VAL A 36 6.52 0.54 -0.74
N ASN A 37 5.56 0.06 -1.53
CA ASN A 37 4.14 0.33 -1.26
C ASN A 37 3.41 -0.98 -0.93
N VAL A 38 3.14 -1.19 0.34
CA VAL A 38 2.31 -2.29 0.89
C VAL A 38 1.04 -1.75 1.55
N ALA A 39 0.67 -0.52 1.19
CA ALA A 39 -0.50 0.18 1.73
C ALA A 39 -1.69 0.13 0.77
N ARG A 40 -1.80 1.14 -0.12
CA ARG A 40 -2.81 1.23 -1.18
C ARG A 40 -2.21 1.93 -2.41
N GLY A 41 -2.57 1.47 -3.61
CA GLY A 41 -2.07 2.01 -4.88
C GLY A 41 -2.21 3.52 -5.01
N PRO A 42 -3.42 4.09 -4.81
CA PRO A 42 -3.66 5.53 -4.97
C PRO A 42 -2.92 6.47 -4.02
N ILE A 43 -2.10 5.97 -3.10
CA ILE A 43 -1.21 6.80 -2.27
C ILE A 43 -0.05 7.36 -3.08
N VAL A 44 0.31 6.68 -4.16
CA VAL A 44 1.38 7.08 -5.08
C VAL A 44 0.77 7.51 -6.41
N ASP A 45 1.20 8.64 -6.94
CA ASP A 45 0.95 8.98 -8.34
C ASP A 45 1.71 7.99 -9.24
N THR A 46 0.96 7.07 -9.86
CA THR A 46 1.54 5.97 -10.63
C THR A 46 2.29 6.48 -11.87
N ASN A 47 1.81 7.56 -12.52
CA ASN A 47 2.48 8.12 -13.68
C ASN A 47 3.82 8.75 -13.30
N ALA A 48 3.85 9.47 -12.20
CA ALA A 48 5.08 10.04 -11.66
C ALA A 48 6.06 8.94 -11.23
N LEU A 49 5.57 7.86 -10.60
CA LEU A 49 6.40 6.70 -10.25
C LEU A 49 7.02 6.06 -11.50
N VAL A 50 6.23 5.80 -12.53
CA VAL A 50 6.72 5.23 -13.80
C VAL A 50 7.82 6.10 -14.42
N SER A 51 7.65 7.43 -14.39
CA SER A 51 8.66 8.36 -14.88
C SER A 51 9.98 8.24 -14.10
N GLU A 52 9.92 8.20 -12.78
CA GLU A 52 11.09 8.06 -11.91
C GLU A 52 11.81 6.71 -12.08
N LEU A 53 11.03 5.63 -12.23
CA LEU A 53 11.56 4.30 -12.50
C LEU A 53 12.28 4.24 -13.86
N ASN A 54 11.67 4.80 -14.90
CA ASN A 54 12.24 4.80 -16.24
C ASN A 54 13.50 5.65 -16.36
N SER A 55 13.64 6.70 -15.54
CA SER A 55 14.88 7.47 -15.42
C SER A 55 16.02 6.67 -14.75
N GLY A 56 15.68 5.57 -14.05
CA GLY A 56 16.64 4.76 -13.30
C GLY A 56 17.09 5.39 -11.98
N ARG A 57 16.44 6.50 -11.57
CA ARG A 57 16.84 7.24 -10.37
C ARG A 57 16.44 6.52 -9.08
N ILE A 58 15.29 5.87 -9.07
CA ILE A 58 14.81 5.05 -7.93
C ILE A 58 14.37 3.66 -8.40
N THR A 59 14.17 2.78 -7.44
CA THR A 59 13.52 1.47 -7.64
C THR A 59 12.26 1.38 -6.80
N ALA A 60 11.36 0.42 -7.12
CA ALA A 60 10.16 0.22 -6.32
C ALA A 60 9.82 -1.26 -6.13
N ALA A 61 9.14 -1.55 -5.02
CA ALA A 61 8.44 -2.81 -4.77
C ALA A 61 7.00 -2.48 -4.35
N VAL A 62 6.02 -2.94 -5.11
CA VAL A 62 4.62 -2.62 -4.89
C VAL A 62 3.79 -3.89 -4.79
N ASP A 63 3.07 -4.05 -3.67
CA ASP A 63 2.07 -5.10 -3.48
C ASP A 63 0.66 -4.61 -3.87
N VAL A 64 0.53 -3.30 -4.08
CA VAL A 64 -0.74 -2.62 -4.40
C VAL A 64 -0.54 -1.65 -5.55
N THR A 65 -1.55 -1.55 -6.44
CA THR A 65 -1.52 -0.67 -7.61
C THR A 65 -2.77 0.21 -7.67
N ASP A 66 -2.70 1.33 -8.38
CA ASP A 66 -3.90 2.11 -8.71
C ASP A 66 -4.55 1.49 -9.94
N ARG A 67 -5.77 1.01 -9.72
CA ARG A 67 -6.53 -0.07 -10.33
C ARG A 67 -5.94 -1.45 -9.99
N GLU A 68 -6.78 -2.24 -9.35
CA GLU A 68 -6.55 -3.65 -9.08
C GLU A 68 -7.72 -4.46 -9.65
N PRO A 69 -7.42 -5.42 -10.54
CA PRO A 69 -6.11 -5.78 -11.07
C PRO A 69 -5.52 -4.71 -12.02
N LEU A 70 -4.18 -4.62 -12.04
CA LEU A 70 -3.48 -3.70 -12.92
C LEU A 70 -3.71 -4.10 -14.39
N PRO A 71 -4.18 -3.19 -15.27
CA PRO A 71 -4.41 -3.49 -16.68
C PRO A 71 -3.17 -4.07 -17.37
N SER A 72 -3.37 -5.02 -18.29
CA SER A 72 -2.27 -5.75 -18.93
C SER A 72 -1.35 -4.88 -19.79
N ASP A 73 -1.86 -3.76 -20.28
CA ASP A 73 -1.12 -2.77 -21.09
C ASP A 73 -0.51 -1.63 -20.24
N HIS A 74 -0.70 -1.67 -18.92
CA HIS A 74 -0.27 -0.58 -18.06
C HIS A 74 1.27 -0.41 -18.09
N PRO A 75 1.78 0.86 -18.20
CA PRO A 75 3.22 1.13 -18.32
C PRO A 75 4.07 0.59 -17.17
N LEU A 76 3.49 0.45 -15.97
CA LEU A 76 4.20 -0.06 -14.80
C LEU A 76 4.77 -1.47 -15.02
N TRP A 77 4.12 -2.33 -15.84
CA TRP A 77 4.62 -3.66 -16.17
C TRP A 77 5.96 -3.65 -16.87
N ARG A 78 6.26 -2.57 -17.60
CA ARG A 78 7.48 -2.40 -18.40
C ARG A 78 8.47 -1.44 -17.76
N ALA A 79 8.12 -0.84 -16.63
CA ALA A 79 8.99 0.10 -15.94
C ALA A 79 10.24 -0.61 -15.41
N LYS A 80 11.38 0.08 -15.45
CA LYS A 80 12.65 -0.48 -14.96
C LYS A 80 12.67 -0.51 -13.44
N GLY A 81 13.32 -1.53 -12.87
CA GLY A 81 13.58 -1.56 -11.42
C GLY A 81 12.33 -1.62 -10.54
N VAL A 82 11.22 -2.17 -11.04
CA VAL A 82 10.01 -2.40 -10.25
C VAL A 82 9.79 -3.90 -10.01
N LEU A 83 9.44 -4.25 -8.79
CA LEU A 83 8.86 -5.54 -8.41
C LEU A 83 7.38 -5.32 -8.11
N ILE A 84 6.52 -6.11 -8.75
CA ILE A 84 5.06 -6.06 -8.54
C ILE A 84 4.61 -7.39 -7.94
N SER A 85 3.86 -7.35 -6.85
CA SER A 85 3.22 -8.48 -6.21
C SER A 85 1.69 -8.27 -6.25
N PRO A 86 0.87 -9.34 -6.35
CA PRO A 86 -0.56 -9.19 -6.66
C PRO A 86 -1.43 -9.02 -5.40
N HIS A 87 -1.11 -8.07 -4.54
CA HIS A 87 -1.82 -7.72 -3.30
C HIS A 87 -1.98 -8.91 -2.35
N VAL A 88 -0.87 -9.58 -2.08
CA VAL A 88 -0.83 -10.80 -1.26
C VAL A 88 -0.05 -10.65 0.05
N GLY A 89 0.45 -9.45 0.36
CA GLY A 89 1.25 -9.21 1.57
C GLY A 89 0.52 -9.54 2.87
N GLY A 90 -0.83 -9.53 2.86
CA GLY A 90 -1.66 -9.97 3.99
C GLY A 90 -1.89 -11.49 4.07
N ASN A 91 -1.58 -12.26 3.03
CA ASN A 91 -1.82 -13.70 2.96
C ASN A 91 -0.75 -14.49 3.71
N THR A 92 -0.86 -14.51 5.03
CA THR A 92 0.05 -15.26 5.90
C THR A 92 -0.65 -16.47 6.49
N THR A 93 0.12 -17.51 6.85
CA THR A 93 -0.41 -18.70 7.54
C THR A 93 -1.07 -18.38 8.88
N ALA A 94 -0.75 -17.23 9.47
CA ALA A 94 -1.34 -16.76 10.71
C ALA A 94 -2.69 -16.03 10.49
N PHE A 95 -2.99 -15.56 9.27
CA PHE A 95 -4.16 -14.74 8.99
C PHE A 95 -5.47 -15.47 9.34
N GLU A 96 -5.66 -16.66 8.80
CA GLU A 96 -6.90 -17.44 9.00
C GLU A 96 -7.19 -17.71 10.48
N LYS A 97 -6.17 -18.14 11.23
CA LYS A 97 -6.31 -18.41 12.67
C LYS A 97 -6.68 -17.17 13.45
N ARG A 98 -6.08 -16.02 13.13
CA ARG A 98 -6.37 -14.74 13.78
C ARG A 98 -7.75 -14.22 13.43
N ALA A 99 -8.14 -14.29 12.15
CA ALA A 99 -9.46 -13.88 11.69
C ALA A 99 -10.56 -14.71 12.35
N ARG A 100 -10.44 -16.04 12.38
CA ARG A 100 -11.39 -16.94 13.06
C ARG A 100 -11.52 -16.59 14.53
N LYS A 101 -10.42 -16.44 15.25
CA LYS A 101 -10.41 -16.09 16.68
C LYS A 101 -11.07 -14.72 16.95
N LEU A 102 -10.83 -13.75 16.07
CA LEU A 102 -11.49 -12.45 16.17
C LEU A 102 -12.99 -12.56 15.95
N ILE A 103 -13.44 -13.29 14.91
CA ILE A 103 -14.87 -13.49 14.60
C ILE A 103 -15.56 -14.19 15.79
N GLU A 104 -14.99 -15.26 16.31
CA GLU A 104 -15.56 -15.96 17.47
C GLU A 104 -15.69 -15.04 18.67
N SER A 105 -14.67 -14.22 18.96
CA SER A 105 -14.72 -13.23 20.04
C SER A 105 -15.83 -12.20 19.83
N GLN A 106 -16.00 -11.68 18.62
CA GLN A 106 -17.04 -10.71 18.32
C GLN A 106 -18.45 -11.32 18.42
N LEU A 107 -18.64 -12.54 17.95
CA LEU A 107 -19.93 -13.25 18.07
C LEU A 107 -20.32 -13.49 19.54
N ASN A 108 -19.37 -13.85 20.39
CA ASN A 108 -19.60 -14.03 21.84
C ASN A 108 -20.01 -12.71 22.48
N LEU A 109 -19.32 -11.60 22.18
CA LEU A 109 -19.69 -10.28 22.67
C LEU A 109 -21.11 -9.88 22.24
N LEU A 110 -21.45 -10.14 20.96
CA LEU A 110 -22.78 -9.86 20.43
C LEU A 110 -23.85 -10.69 21.15
N ALA A 111 -23.62 -11.98 21.36
CA ALA A 111 -24.55 -12.88 22.06
C ALA A 111 -24.78 -12.48 23.53
N GLU A 112 -23.75 -11.89 24.17
CA GLU A 112 -23.80 -11.40 25.55
C GLU A 112 -24.36 -9.96 25.66
N GLY A 113 -24.73 -9.32 24.54
CA GLY A 113 -25.17 -7.92 24.52
C GLY A 113 -24.09 -6.91 24.91
N LYS A 114 -22.81 -7.31 24.79
CA LYS A 114 -21.67 -6.47 25.10
C LYS A 114 -21.20 -5.64 23.92
N PRO A 115 -20.54 -4.49 24.14
CA PRO A 115 -19.93 -3.72 23.04
C PRO A 115 -18.95 -4.55 22.25
N LEU A 116 -18.97 -4.41 20.91
CA LEU A 116 -17.99 -5.05 20.04
C LEU A 116 -16.63 -4.37 20.18
N ASN A 117 -15.55 -5.16 19.99
CA ASN A 117 -14.19 -4.62 19.91
C ASN A 117 -13.87 -4.14 18.49
N ASN A 118 -12.92 -3.23 18.37
CA ASN A 118 -12.40 -2.73 17.09
C ASN A 118 -13.47 -2.16 16.15
N VAL A 119 -14.50 -1.55 16.71
CA VAL A 119 -15.52 -0.86 15.91
C VAL A 119 -14.89 0.33 15.21
N ILE A 120 -14.91 0.32 13.89
CA ILE A 120 -14.51 1.45 13.09
C ILE A 120 -15.74 2.34 12.91
N VAL A 121 -15.73 3.50 13.55
CA VAL A 121 -16.69 4.54 13.25
C VAL A 121 -16.21 5.18 11.95
N ALA A 122 -17.05 5.15 10.89
CA ALA A 122 -16.74 5.87 9.67
C ALA A 122 -16.48 7.33 10.05
N GLY A 123 -15.24 7.76 9.91
CA GLY A 123 -14.84 9.12 10.23
C GLY A 123 -15.53 10.11 9.31
N ASN A 124 -15.88 11.25 9.89
CA ASN A 124 -16.37 12.42 9.16
C ASN A 124 -15.37 12.87 8.10
#